data_e6681781bc6c24934b317f4d27b2aa3d
#
_entry.id   e6681781bc6c24934b317f4d27b2aa3d
#
_cell.length_a   1.000
_cell.length_b   1.000
_cell.length_c   1.000
_cell.angle_alpha   90.00
_cell.angle_beta   90.00
_cell.angle_gamma   90.00
#
_symmetry.space_group_name_H-M   'P 1'
#
loop_
_entity.id
_entity.type
_entity.pdbx_description
1 polymer ?
#
loop_
_entity_poly.entity_id
_entity_poly.type
_entity_poly.pdbx_seq_one_letter_code
_entity_poly.pdbx_strand_id
1 'polypeptide(L)'
;MKKIVASAAIVLAGVTACAQTGTTPPAAAAPAAAPAPAPASAPAVVTELVKKDIVVGTGKTAEKGKAVLVGYTGWLYDPAAPGMKGAKFDSSEGRPTPFGFVIGARRVIKGWDEGVPGMKEGGKRTLIIPPALAYGEKGAGGGKIPPNATLLFEVELIKLVN
;
A
#
# COMPACT_ATOMS: atom_id res chain seq x y z
N MET A 1 -36.63 42.15 -2.18
CA MET A 1 -37.01 43.47 -2.66
C MET A 1 -35.86 44.06 -3.48
N LYS A 2 -36.22 44.60 -4.65
CA LYS A 2 -35.45 45.46 -5.57
C LYS A 2 -34.35 44.72 -6.36
N LYS A 3 -34.54 44.37 -7.60
CA LYS A 3 -34.78 45.10 -8.87
C LYS A 3 -33.58 45.99 -9.20
N ILE A 4 -32.95 46.01 -10.33
CA ILE A 4 -33.28 46.27 -11.76
C ILE A 4 -31.94 46.79 -12.33
N VAL A 5 -31.43 46.81 -13.53
CA VAL A 5 -31.79 46.77 -14.93
C VAL A 5 -30.52 46.76 -15.76
N ALA A 6 -30.45 46.06 -16.80
CA ALA A 6 -30.16 46.30 -18.19
C ALA A 6 -29.43 47.57 -18.62
N SER A 7 -28.50 47.44 -19.54
CA SER A 7 -28.53 48.18 -20.80
C SER A 7 -27.52 47.61 -21.83
N ALA A 8 -28.00 47.42 -23.00
CA ALA A 8 -27.35 47.04 -24.25
C ALA A 8 -26.66 48.29 -24.89
N ALA A 9 -25.62 48.06 -25.65
CA ALA A 9 -25.27 48.91 -26.79
C ALA A 9 -24.55 48.08 -27.87
N ILE A 10 -25.20 48.01 -28.97
CA ILE A 10 -24.76 47.53 -30.29
C ILE A 10 -24.01 48.68 -30.95
N VAL A 11 -22.83 48.42 -31.52
CA VAL A 11 -22.36 49.22 -32.69
C VAL A 11 -21.74 48.25 -33.72
N LEU A 12 -22.21 48.44 -34.89
CA LEU A 12 -22.04 47.72 -36.15
C LEU A 12 -20.94 48.43 -36.96
N ALA A 13 -20.34 47.66 -37.86
CA ALA A 13 -19.74 48.03 -39.15
C ALA A 13 -18.23 48.04 -39.28
N GLY A 14 -17.82 47.36 -40.33
CA GLY A 14 -16.56 47.57 -41.07
C GLY A 14 -16.03 46.35 -41.82
N VAL A 15 -16.57 46.12 -43.00
CA VAL A 15 -16.11 45.19 -44.06
C VAL A 15 -14.77 45.63 -44.57
N THR A 16 -13.80 44.71 -44.77
CA THR A 16 -13.04 44.67 -46.03
C THR A 16 -12.30 43.34 -46.16
N ALA A 17 -12.55 42.65 -47.26
CA ALA A 17 -11.93 41.45 -47.72
C ALA A 17 -10.49 41.69 -48.21
N CYS A 18 -9.59 40.79 -47.93
CA CYS A 18 -8.49 40.50 -48.86
C CYS A 18 -8.08 39.05 -48.75
N ALA A 19 -8.24 38.33 -49.84
CA ALA A 19 -7.81 36.99 -50.06
C ALA A 19 -6.28 36.88 -50.09
N GLN A 20 -5.73 35.90 -49.41
CA GLN A 20 -4.46 35.30 -49.82
C GLN A 20 -4.45 33.81 -49.49
N THR A 21 -4.30 33.06 -50.56
CA THR A 21 -4.03 31.64 -50.66
C THR A 21 -2.76 31.27 -49.92
N GLY A 22 -2.83 30.22 -49.08
CA GLY A 22 -1.67 29.64 -48.45
C GLY A 22 -2.04 28.29 -47.82
N THR A 23 -1.89 27.27 -48.61
CA THR A 23 -2.02 25.86 -48.29
C THR A 23 -1.13 25.49 -47.12
N THR A 24 -1.69 25.02 -46.03
CA THR A 24 -1.07 23.97 -45.18
C THR A 24 -2.13 23.51 -44.17
N PRO A 25 -2.45 22.21 -44.08
CA PRO A 25 -3.34 21.75 -43.01
C PRO A 25 -2.59 21.79 -41.67
N PRO A 26 -3.13 22.41 -40.65
CA PRO A 26 -2.60 22.22 -39.33
C PRO A 26 -2.88 20.79 -38.89
N ALA A 27 -1.81 20.11 -38.57
CA ALA A 27 -1.84 18.86 -37.85
C ALA A 27 -2.81 18.94 -36.70
N ALA A 28 -3.71 17.95 -36.66
CA ALA A 28 -4.60 17.72 -35.54
C ALA A 28 -3.80 17.75 -34.23
N ALA A 29 -4.07 18.73 -33.41
CA ALA A 29 -3.64 18.72 -32.03
C ALA A 29 -4.34 17.52 -31.37
N ALA A 30 -3.58 16.48 -31.12
CA ALA A 30 -4.00 15.41 -30.25
C ALA A 30 -4.38 16.02 -28.89
N PRO A 31 -5.50 15.62 -28.27
CA PRO A 31 -5.78 16.05 -26.92
C PRO A 31 -4.62 15.62 -26.05
N ALA A 32 -4.04 16.56 -25.33
CA ALA A 32 -3.01 16.28 -24.35
C ALA A 32 -3.57 15.19 -23.41
N ALA A 33 -3.02 14.01 -23.53
CA ALA A 33 -3.25 12.96 -22.55
C ALA A 33 -2.89 13.56 -21.19
N ALA A 34 -3.85 13.57 -20.28
CA ALA A 34 -3.58 13.87 -18.89
C ALA A 34 -2.36 13.05 -18.47
N PRO A 35 -1.38 13.63 -17.75
CA PRO A 35 -0.27 12.84 -17.28
C PRO A 35 -0.83 11.68 -16.47
N ALA A 36 -0.56 10.48 -16.94
CA ALA A 36 -0.78 9.28 -16.16
C ALA A 36 -0.13 9.52 -14.80
N PRO A 37 -0.77 9.16 -13.68
CA PRO A 37 -0.13 9.28 -12.39
C PRO A 37 1.22 8.59 -12.51
N ALA A 38 2.29 9.32 -12.24
CA ALA A 38 3.63 8.80 -12.24
C ALA A 38 3.61 7.49 -11.44
N PRO A 39 4.25 6.42 -11.90
CA PRO A 39 4.36 5.21 -11.12
C PRO A 39 4.95 5.63 -9.78
N ALA A 40 4.15 5.46 -8.73
CA ALA A 40 4.61 5.70 -7.36
C ALA A 40 5.97 5.04 -7.25
N SER A 41 6.97 5.81 -6.83
CA SER A 41 8.37 5.42 -6.70
C SER A 41 8.46 3.94 -6.34
N ALA A 42 9.09 3.16 -7.19
CA ALA A 42 9.22 1.73 -6.95
C ALA A 42 9.74 1.57 -5.51
N PRO A 43 9.00 0.91 -4.64
CA PRO A 43 9.43 0.78 -3.25
C PRO A 43 10.81 0.15 -3.26
N ALA A 44 11.72 0.68 -2.46
CA ALA A 44 13.06 0.12 -2.31
C ALA A 44 12.91 -1.40 -2.18
N VAL A 45 13.43 -2.14 -3.16
CA VAL A 45 13.18 -3.58 -3.24
C VAL A 45 13.91 -4.22 -2.07
N VAL A 46 13.17 -4.50 -1.02
CA VAL A 46 13.67 -5.29 0.10
C VAL A 46 13.72 -6.74 -0.39
N THR A 47 14.92 -7.29 -0.51
CA THR A 47 15.14 -8.66 -0.99
C THR A 47 15.20 -9.68 0.13
N GLU A 48 15.37 -9.22 1.37
CA GLU A 48 15.54 -10.07 2.54
C GLU A 48 14.47 -9.78 3.60
N LEU A 49 14.17 -10.79 4.43
CA LEU A 49 13.29 -10.64 5.57
C LEU A 49 13.96 -9.80 6.66
N VAL A 50 13.45 -8.61 6.91
CA VAL A 50 13.92 -7.77 8.01
C VAL A 50 13.04 -7.99 9.23
N LYS A 51 13.69 -8.28 10.37
CA LYS A 51 13.05 -8.46 11.68
C LYS A 51 13.54 -7.37 12.63
N LYS A 52 12.62 -6.56 13.14
CA LYS A 52 12.93 -5.51 14.11
C LYS A 52 12.05 -5.68 15.34
N ASP A 53 12.66 -6.04 16.47
CA ASP A 53 11.92 -6.13 17.72
C ASP A 53 11.63 -4.71 18.25
N ILE A 54 10.34 -4.42 18.46
CA ILE A 54 9.86 -3.18 19.09
C ILE A 54 9.82 -3.38 20.59
N VAL A 55 9.26 -4.53 21.01
CA VAL A 55 9.17 -4.94 22.40
C VAL A 55 9.64 -6.38 22.50
N VAL A 56 10.57 -6.63 23.40
CA VAL A 56 10.99 -8.00 23.71
C VAL A 56 10.10 -8.51 24.83
N GLY A 57 9.31 -9.54 24.54
CA GLY A 57 8.48 -10.17 25.55
C GLY A 57 9.30 -10.89 26.63
N THR A 58 8.66 -11.19 27.74
CA THR A 58 9.28 -11.89 28.88
C THR A 58 8.82 -13.33 29.05
N GLY A 59 7.82 -13.75 28.28
CA GLY A 59 7.25 -15.10 28.35
C GLY A 59 8.02 -16.16 27.59
N LYS A 60 7.36 -17.26 27.27
CA LYS A 60 7.95 -18.39 26.55
C LYS A 60 8.34 -17.99 25.12
N THR A 61 9.41 -18.60 24.60
CA THR A 61 9.87 -18.33 23.25
C THR A 61 9.06 -19.13 22.23
N ALA A 62 8.68 -18.49 21.15
CA ALA A 62 8.01 -19.10 20.01
C ALA A 62 9.00 -19.94 19.20
N GLU A 63 8.70 -21.23 19.06
CA GLU A 63 9.49 -22.20 18.33
C GLU A 63 8.70 -22.79 17.16
N LYS A 64 9.40 -23.33 16.18
CA LYS A 64 8.76 -24.06 15.07
C LYS A 64 7.97 -25.25 15.61
N GLY A 65 6.78 -25.47 15.06
CA GLY A 65 5.87 -26.52 15.47
C GLY A 65 4.94 -26.15 16.62
N LYS A 66 5.11 -24.99 17.24
CA LYS A 66 4.22 -24.50 18.29
C LYS A 66 3.06 -23.70 17.70
N ALA A 67 1.88 -23.86 18.29
CA ALA A 67 0.74 -23.02 17.98
C ALA A 67 0.83 -21.69 18.75
N VAL A 68 0.55 -20.61 18.06
CA VAL A 68 0.66 -19.26 18.62
C VAL A 68 -0.61 -18.48 18.38
N LEU A 69 -0.93 -17.59 19.30
CA LEU A 69 -1.95 -16.58 19.15
C LEU A 69 -1.26 -15.22 19.03
N VAL A 70 -1.53 -14.54 17.91
CA VAL A 70 -0.91 -13.25 17.61
C VAL A 70 -1.95 -12.21 17.30
N GLY A 71 -1.65 -10.98 17.71
CA GLY A 71 -2.24 -9.78 17.13
C GLY A 71 -1.36 -9.30 15.98
N TYR A 72 -1.95 -8.80 14.89
CA TYR A 72 -1.17 -8.26 13.80
C TYR A 72 -1.86 -7.09 13.12
N THR A 73 -1.06 -6.24 12.51
CA THR A 73 -1.50 -5.25 11.53
C THR A 73 -0.53 -5.22 10.37
N GLY A 74 -1.07 -5.23 9.15
CA GLY A 74 -0.30 -5.25 7.91
C GLY A 74 -0.50 -4.00 7.09
N TRP A 75 0.60 -3.45 6.60
CA TRP A 75 0.66 -2.31 5.67
C TRP A 75 1.48 -2.68 4.44
N LEU A 76 1.22 -2.01 3.35
CA LEU A 76 2.17 -1.97 2.25
C LEU A 76 3.42 -1.24 2.73
N TYR A 77 4.59 -1.77 2.42
CA TYR A 77 5.84 -1.10 2.75
C TYR A 77 6.00 0.16 1.90
N ASP A 78 6.19 1.29 2.56
CA ASP A 78 6.45 2.57 1.92
C ASP A 78 7.60 3.27 2.65
N PRO A 79 8.80 3.31 2.04
CA PRO A 79 9.96 3.91 2.69
C PRO A 79 9.84 5.42 2.93
N ALA A 80 8.93 6.09 2.21
CA ALA A 80 8.69 7.53 2.37
C ALA A 80 7.67 7.85 3.46
N ALA A 81 6.87 6.86 3.87
CA ALA A 81 5.85 7.06 4.90
C ALA A 81 6.44 7.02 6.32
N PRO A 82 5.82 7.72 7.28
CA PRO A 82 6.21 7.63 8.68
C PRO A 82 6.18 6.19 9.20
N GLY A 83 7.33 5.72 9.70
CA GLY A 83 7.48 4.33 10.15
C GLY A 83 7.46 3.30 9.03
N MET A 84 7.63 3.72 7.77
CA MET A 84 7.60 2.88 6.56
C MET A 84 6.24 2.19 6.34
N LYS A 85 5.17 2.74 6.92
CA LYS A 85 3.81 2.22 6.89
C LYS A 85 2.99 2.95 5.82
N GLY A 86 2.78 2.29 4.69
CA GLY A 86 1.89 2.76 3.64
C GLY A 86 0.43 2.41 3.92
N ALA A 87 -0.33 2.04 2.91
CA ALA A 87 -1.73 1.68 3.05
C ALA A 87 -1.90 0.42 3.92
N LYS A 88 -2.75 0.49 4.95
CA LYS A 88 -3.15 -0.67 5.74
C LYS A 88 -4.08 -1.55 4.92
N PHE A 89 -3.75 -2.82 4.77
CA PHE A 89 -4.55 -3.77 4.00
C PHE A 89 -5.26 -4.82 4.87
N ASP A 90 -4.71 -5.16 6.03
CA ASP A 90 -5.33 -6.12 6.95
C ASP A 90 -4.90 -5.86 8.40
N SER A 91 -5.74 -6.29 9.34
CA SER A 91 -5.46 -6.18 10.77
C SER A 91 -6.30 -7.18 11.55
N SER A 92 -5.75 -7.67 12.66
CA SER A 92 -6.53 -8.40 13.67
C SER A 92 -7.10 -7.47 14.74
N GLU A 93 -6.75 -6.18 14.72
CA GLU A 93 -7.31 -5.20 15.66
C GLU A 93 -8.83 -5.10 15.49
N GLY A 94 -9.54 -5.09 16.58
CA GLY A 94 -11.01 -5.07 16.59
C GLY A 94 -11.68 -6.43 16.32
N ARG A 95 -10.92 -7.49 16.11
CA ARG A 95 -11.47 -8.85 16.07
C ARG A 95 -11.58 -9.42 17.48
N PRO A 96 -12.67 -10.13 17.81
CA PRO A 96 -12.88 -10.67 19.17
C PRO A 96 -11.87 -11.78 19.52
N THR A 97 -11.23 -12.38 18.50
CA THR A 97 -10.27 -13.47 18.70
C THR A 97 -8.95 -13.14 18.02
N PRO A 98 -7.81 -13.35 18.69
CA PRO A 98 -6.51 -13.23 18.09
C PRO A 98 -6.31 -14.28 16.99
N PHE A 99 -5.41 -14.00 16.06
CA PHE A 99 -5.13 -14.91 14.96
C PHE A 99 -4.23 -16.06 15.45
N GLY A 100 -4.71 -17.29 15.31
CA GLY A 100 -3.99 -18.49 15.70
C GLY A 100 -3.41 -19.25 14.52
N PHE A 101 -2.15 -19.63 14.60
CA PHE A 101 -1.52 -20.51 13.61
C PHE A 101 -0.38 -21.34 14.23
N VAL A 102 0.05 -22.39 13.52
CA VAL A 102 1.20 -23.21 13.90
C VAL A 102 2.42 -22.74 13.09
N ILE A 103 3.48 -22.39 13.78
CA ILE A 103 4.72 -21.91 13.17
C ILE A 103 5.38 -23.01 12.35
N GLY A 104 5.71 -22.73 11.09
CA GLY A 104 6.34 -23.70 10.19
C GLY A 104 5.38 -24.67 9.51
N ALA A 105 4.08 -24.58 9.79
CA ALA A 105 3.07 -25.42 9.13
C ALA A 105 2.71 -24.97 7.71
N ARG A 106 3.33 -23.89 7.19
CA ARG A 106 3.09 -23.31 5.88
C ARG A 106 1.62 -22.90 5.65
N ARG A 107 0.91 -22.57 6.73
CA ARG A 107 -0.47 -22.05 6.68
C ARG A 107 -0.54 -20.53 6.56
N VAL A 108 0.60 -19.88 6.73
CA VAL A 108 0.81 -18.44 6.60
C VAL A 108 1.91 -18.18 5.58
N ILE A 109 2.14 -16.93 5.23
CA ILE A 109 3.23 -16.55 4.32
C ILE A 109 4.59 -16.93 4.93
N LYS A 110 5.56 -17.27 4.08
CA LYS A 110 6.90 -17.70 4.53
C LYS A 110 7.57 -16.70 5.46
N GLY A 111 7.35 -15.41 5.21
CA GLY A 111 7.88 -14.34 6.05
C GLY A 111 7.42 -14.43 7.51
N TRP A 112 6.24 -14.97 7.79
CA TRP A 112 5.77 -15.22 9.15
C TRP A 112 6.37 -16.49 9.75
N ASP A 113 6.42 -17.56 8.97
CA ASP A 113 7.04 -18.82 9.42
C ASP A 113 8.52 -18.67 9.76
N GLU A 114 9.20 -17.68 9.19
CA GLU A 114 10.61 -17.35 9.44
C GLU A 114 10.79 -16.15 10.39
N GLY A 115 9.80 -15.25 10.44
CA GLY A 115 9.86 -14.01 11.21
C GLY A 115 9.41 -14.13 12.66
N VAL A 116 8.41 -14.95 12.94
CA VAL A 116 7.82 -15.14 14.26
C VAL A 116 8.66 -16.01 15.20
N PRO A 117 9.37 -17.06 14.73
CA PRO A 117 10.27 -17.81 15.61
C PRO A 117 11.26 -16.92 16.34
N GLY A 118 11.52 -17.25 17.61
CA GLY A 118 12.40 -16.47 18.48
C GLY A 118 11.72 -15.28 19.16
N MET A 119 10.45 -14.97 18.85
CA MET A 119 9.67 -14.03 19.64
C MET A 119 9.30 -14.64 20.99
N LYS A 120 9.19 -13.79 22.00
CA LYS A 120 8.68 -14.21 23.32
C LYS A 120 7.25 -13.71 23.51
N GLU A 121 6.46 -14.43 24.30
CA GLU A 121 5.11 -13.98 24.67
C GLU A 121 5.14 -12.57 25.26
N GLY A 122 4.18 -11.73 24.84
CA GLY A 122 4.14 -10.31 25.17
C GLY A 122 5.09 -9.44 24.32
N GLY A 123 5.81 -10.04 23.39
CA GLY A 123 6.71 -9.30 22.47
C GLY A 123 5.99 -8.77 21.26
N LYS A 124 6.49 -7.65 20.72
CA LYS A 124 6.04 -7.04 19.47
C LYS A 124 7.21 -6.89 18.51
N ARG A 125 7.03 -7.30 17.28
CA ARG A 125 8.04 -7.29 16.23
C ARG A 125 7.50 -6.72 14.94
N THR A 126 8.28 -5.87 14.29
CA THR A 126 8.03 -5.46 12.91
C THR A 126 8.74 -6.43 11.97
N LEU A 127 8.01 -6.91 10.98
CA LEU A 127 8.51 -7.75 9.91
C LEU A 127 8.37 -7.00 8.59
N ILE A 128 9.47 -6.78 7.88
CA ILE A 128 9.42 -6.30 6.50
C ILE A 128 9.68 -7.51 5.61
N ILE A 129 8.68 -7.88 4.84
CA ILE A 129 8.64 -9.14 4.12
C ILE A 129 8.72 -8.84 2.62
N PRO A 130 9.77 -9.32 1.94
CA PRO A 130 9.87 -9.18 0.50
C PRO A 130 8.78 -9.98 -0.22
N PRO A 131 8.44 -9.60 -1.46
CA PRO A 131 7.40 -10.29 -2.23
C PRO A 131 7.63 -11.80 -2.35
N ALA A 132 8.86 -12.24 -2.49
CA ALA A 132 9.22 -13.66 -2.58
C ALA A 132 8.81 -14.51 -1.35
N LEU A 133 8.75 -13.89 -0.18
CA LEU A 133 8.33 -14.51 1.08
C LEU A 133 6.89 -14.14 1.48
N ALA A 134 6.20 -13.37 0.66
CA ALA A 134 4.82 -12.94 0.83
C ALA A 134 3.91 -13.53 -0.27
N TYR A 135 3.35 -12.69 -1.11
CA TYR A 135 2.39 -13.09 -2.16
C TYR A 135 2.98 -13.06 -3.58
N GLY A 136 4.24 -12.65 -3.73
CA GLY A 136 4.95 -12.65 -5.00
C GLY A 136 4.31 -11.78 -6.09
N GLU A 137 4.41 -12.26 -7.32
CA GLU A 137 3.89 -11.58 -8.51
C GLU A 137 2.36 -11.61 -8.62
N LYS A 138 1.69 -12.44 -7.84
CA LYS A 138 0.22 -12.57 -7.89
C LYS A 138 -0.48 -11.52 -7.03
N GLY A 139 0.19 -10.97 -6.03
CA GLY A 139 -0.47 -10.13 -5.04
C GLY A 139 -1.56 -10.89 -4.25
N ALA A 140 -2.40 -10.18 -3.52
CA ALA A 140 -3.47 -10.79 -2.74
C ALA A 140 -4.61 -9.80 -2.42
N GLY A 141 -5.68 -10.32 -1.81
CA GLY A 141 -6.75 -9.51 -1.26
C GLY A 141 -7.59 -8.75 -2.29
N GLY A 142 -7.73 -9.28 -3.53
CA GLY A 142 -8.54 -8.64 -4.56
C GLY A 142 -8.01 -7.27 -5.00
N GLY A 143 -6.69 -7.11 -5.06
CA GLY A 143 -6.02 -5.87 -5.46
C GLY A 143 -5.57 -4.99 -4.30
N LYS A 144 -5.86 -5.36 -3.05
CA LYS A 144 -5.35 -4.62 -1.88
C LYS A 144 -3.83 -4.73 -1.72
N ILE A 145 -3.27 -5.84 -2.15
CA ILE A 145 -1.83 -6.09 -2.19
C ILE A 145 -1.44 -6.24 -3.66
N PRO A 146 -0.75 -5.24 -4.24
CA PRO A 146 -0.33 -5.30 -5.63
C PRO A 146 0.72 -6.39 -5.86
N PRO A 147 0.92 -6.80 -7.12
CA PRO A 147 2.02 -7.67 -7.49
C PRO A 147 3.38 -7.12 -7.05
N ASN A 148 4.26 -8.00 -6.62
CA ASN A 148 5.62 -7.66 -6.16
C ASN A 148 5.67 -6.63 -5.01
N ALA A 149 4.62 -6.55 -4.20
CA ALA A 149 4.59 -5.66 -3.05
C ALA A 149 5.43 -6.21 -1.90
N THR A 150 6.29 -5.35 -1.36
CA THR A 150 6.92 -5.57 -0.06
C THR A 150 5.89 -5.24 1.03
N LEU A 151 5.80 -6.07 2.03
CA LEU A 151 4.82 -5.94 3.11
C LEU A 151 5.51 -5.58 4.43
N LEU A 152 4.86 -4.73 5.21
CA LEU A 152 5.25 -4.44 6.57
C LEU A 152 4.17 -4.97 7.51
N PHE A 153 4.56 -5.82 8.44
CA PHE A 153 3.68 -6.31 9.50
C PHE A 153 4.21 -5.92 10.87
N GLU A 154 3.35 -5.45 11.73
CA GLU A 154 3.57 -5.48 13.16
C GLU A 154 2.85 -6.68 13.73
N VAL A 155 3.60 -7.56 14.35
CA VAL A 155 3.09 -8.80 14.96
C VAL A 155 3.37 -8.74 16.47
N GLU A 156 2.33 -8.97 17.24
CA GLU A 156 2.41 -9.08 18.69
C GLU A 156 2.09 -10.51 19.10
N LEU A 157 3.03 -11.17 19.76
CA LEU A 157 2.84 -12.53 20.25
C LEU A 157 2.08 -12.48 21.57
N ILE A 158 0.80 -12.80 21.56
CA ILE A 158 -0.08 -12.75 22.73
C ILE A 158 0.14 -13.97 23.63
N LYS A 159 0.14 -15.17 23.03
CA LYS A 159 0.24 -16.42 23.79
C LYS A 159 0.75 -17.57 22.91
N LEU A 160 1.51 -18.47 23.54
CA LEU A 160 1.82 -19.79 23.00
C LEU A 160 0.73 -20.79 23.46
N VAL A 161 0.22 -21.56 22.51
CA VAL A 161 -0.70 -22.66 22.79
C VAL A 161 0.14 -23.95 22.73
N ASN A 162 0.23 -24.63 23.86
CA ASN A 162 0.95 -25.91 23.95
C ASN A 162 0.09 -27.02 23.37
#